data_c3f8a4ab0b09be8199788c105cb23b30
#
_entry.id   c3f8a4ab0b09be8199788c105cb23b30
#
_cell.length_a   1.000
_cell.length_b   1.000
_cell.length_c   1.000
_cell.angle_alpha   90.00
_cell.angle_beta   90.00
_cell.angle_gamma   90.00
#
_symmetry.space_group_name_H-M   'P 1'
#
loop_
_entity.id
_entity.type
_entity.pdbx_description
1 polymer ?
#
loop_
_entity_poly.entity_id
_entity_poly.type
_entity_poly.pdbx_seq_one_letter_code
_entity_poly.pdbx_strand_id
1 'polypeptide(L)'
;MPAMSTSKPPSRDAPHARRKGARMRRLAWLLLFPACAVNAQVGTRATQPAVPDAAPFGSSTVTVVKPGEMVPPRVAPACKPGSCPFTGQTVTILLPKSLIAVPVLELKDEFEAATGASLKIVQVASLDLFDNFYSDVANGVGKYDALLASAWWLGELVAGDYVIPYDKYYQSPRFPKWNINEVLPAPRSLLSYGGKKYMVANDHDGQVMYYRRDLLADPQHQKAFRQKYGYALGVPRTWAEFRDVAAYFNGRDLTGDGAVGHGLTIALKAGNQGMFHFMSLSAPFVIGPTNPRLYWFDPQNMRPLIESPGHVRALEVLVDLVQFGPREMLGWESGKSWDYFLAGRAALTFTWGDLGALAQQEGSKVKGKVGVAPLPGNKEYFSLAQAKWARGDTPNRVGNTTGGSWAGVISRYSRSPEATYFLLALMATKEKSTVYAARGWDGLDPGRSFHFLPPDGSAKIDDYLKASWDETDVRDYLHAYFETFSNPLQLPYLRIPGTYSYLQALNLHLAEAVGGQVSPREALKATAVNFEEITLRIGRDAQRRAYRASLGLQ
;
A
#
# COMPACT_ATOMS: atom_id res chain seq x y z
N MET A 1 -63.63 15.36 -42.68
CA MET A 1 -64.98 15.68 -42.22
C MET A 1 -65.73 14.42 -41.83
N PRO A 2 -66.48 14.36 -40.77
CA PRO A 2 -66.70 15.24 -39.61
C PRO A 2 -66.26 14.55 -38.28
N ALA A 3 -66.37 15.01 -37.08
CA ALA A 3 -66.83 16.24 -36.46
C ALA A 3 -66.32 16.23 -35.01
N MET A 4 -66.14 17.38 -34.47
CA MET A 4 -65.85 17.74 -33.07
C MET A 4 -66.82 17.15 -32.05
N SER A 5 -66.30 16.85 -30.84
CA SER A 5 -67.06 17.09 -29.63
C SER A 5 -66.15 17.53 -28.49
N THR A 6 -66.40 18.72 -28.02
CA THR A 6 -65.85 19.44 -26.87
C THR A 6 -66.50 18.99 -25.58
N SER A 7 -65.77 18.89 -24.47
CA SER A 7 -66.32 19.25 -23.15
C SER A 7 -65.22 19.66 -22.19
N LYS A 8 -65.40 20.79 -21.56
CA LYS A 8 -64.60 21.52 -20.59
C LYS A 8 -64.71 20.92 -19.19
N PRO A 9 -63.85 21.30 -18.23
CA PRO A 9 -63.56 20.61 -16.97
C PRO A 9 -64.42 21.11 -15.79
N PRO A 10 -64.33 20.46 -14.65
CA PRO A 10 -64.60 21.16 -13.40
C PRO A 10 -63.42 21.28 -12.46
N SER A 11 -63.49 22.35 -11.77
CA SER A 11 -62.77 23.08 -10.74
C SER A 11 -62.06 22.29 -9.63
N ARG A 12 -60.94 22.92 -9.21
CA ARG A 12 -60.28 23.04 -7.90
C ARG A 12 -61.07 22.52 -6.70
N ASP A 13 -60.39 21.66 -5.90
CA ASP A 13 -60.14 21.93 -4.47
C ASP A 13 -59.02 21.03 -3.96
N ALA A 14 -58.00 21.66 -3.35
CA ALA A 14 -56.93 21.02 -2.65
C ALA A 14 -57.27 20.80 -1.17
N PRO A 15 -56.72 19.77 -0.53
CA PRO A 15 -56.15 20.04 0.76
C PRO A 15 -54.68 19.59 0.87
N HIS A 16 -53.89 20.47 1.50
CA HIS A 16 -52.56 20.27 1.95
C HIS A 16 -52.38 18.94 2.71
N ALA A 17 -51.69 17.97 2.12
CA ALA A 17 -51.14 16.84 2.85
C ALA A 17 -49.67 17.10 3.15
N ARG A 18 -49.35 17.37 4.41
CA ARG A 18 -48.03 17.46 5.01
C ARG A 18 -47.23 16.20 4.65
N ARG A 19 -46.14 16.37 3.86
CA ARG A 19 -45.13 15.34 3.71
C ARG A 19 -44.42 15.15 5.07
N LYS A 20 -44.77 14.09 5.79
CA LYS A 20 -43.94 13.57 6.89
C LYS A 20 -42.65 13.00 6.28
N GLY A 21 -41.56 13.66 6.56
CA GLY A 21 -40.23 13.16 6.22
C GLY A 21 -39.99 11.80 6.87
N ALA A 22 -39.78 10.80 6.05
CA ALA A 22 -39.27 9.52 6.52
C ALA A 22 -37.84 9.72 7.02
N ARG A 23 -37.68 9.89 8.32
CA ARG A 23 -36.40 9.73 8.99
C ARG A 23 -36.01 8.27 8.87
N MET A 24 -35.13 7.97 7.92
CA MET A 24 -34.40 6.72 7.87
C MET A 24 -33.56 6.62 9.15
N ARG A 25 -33.98 5.76 10.08
CA ARG A 25 -33.21 5.40 11.26
C ARG A 25 -31.92 4.74 10.79
N ARG A 26 -30.80 5.46 10.89
CA ARG A 26 -29.46 4.91 10.73
C ARG A 26 -29.22 3.99 11.92
N LEU A 27 -29.20 2.67 11.70
CA LEU A 27 -28.74 1.71 12.68
C LEU A 27 -27.23 1.85 12.79
N ALA A 28 -26.76 2.39 13.91
CA ALA A 28 -25.38 2.25 14.33
C ALA A 28 -25.16 0.78 14.74
N TRP A 29 -24.39 0.04 13.97
CA TRP A 29 -23.98 -1.31 14.32
C TRP A 29 -22.70 -1.25 15.14
N LEU A 30 -22.84 -1.30 16.45
CA LEU A 30 -21.78 -1.72 17.35
C LEU A 30 -21.60 -3.23 17.16
N LEU A 31 -20.47 -3.61 16.55
CA LEU A 31 -20.04 -5.01 16.47
C LEU A 31 -19.49 -5.46 17.83
N LEU A 32 -20.36 -6.05 18.65
CA LEU A 32 -19.95 -6.92 19.75
C LEU A 32 -19.63 -8.30 19.14
N PHE A 33 -18.35 -8.65 19.06
CA PHE A 33 -17.94 -10.02 18.84
C PHE A 33 -18.04 -10.79 20.15
N PRO A 34 -18.67 -11.97 20.19
CA PRO A 34 -18.53 -12.86 21.33
C PRO A 34 -17.10 -13.45 21.30
N ALA A 35 -16.35 -13.21 22.38
CA ALA A 35 -15.10 -13.89 22.62
C ALA A 35 -15.37 -15.39 22.82
N CYS A 36 -15.05 -16.23 21.84
CA CYS A 36 -14.92 -17.67 22.06
C CYS A 36 -13.67 -17.91 22.90
N ALA A 37 -13.86 -18.13 24.20
CA ALA A 37 -12.81 -18.61 25.09
C ALA A 37 -12.50 -20.08 24.75
N VAL A 38 -11.38 -20.33 24.10
CA VAL A 38 -10.78 -21.65 24.01
C VAL A 38 -9.90 -21.84 25.24
N ASN A 39 -10.36 -22.65 26.18
CA ASN A 39 -9.55 -23.12 27.32
C ASN A 39 -8.46 -24.08 26.81
N ALA A 40 -7.24 -23.60 26.68
CA ALA A 40 -6.04 -24.44 26.55
C ALA A 40 -5.35 -24.49 27.91
N GLN A 41 -5.23 -25.68 28.47
CA GLN A 41 -4.49 -25.94 29.70
C GLN A 41 -3.01 -25.62 29.53
N VAL A 42 -2.49 -24.80 30.44
CA VAL A 42 -1.13 -24.27 30.44
C VAL A 42 -0.21 -25.27 31.15
N GLY A 43 0.73 -25.85 30.38
CA GLY A 43 1.93 -26.47 30.91
C GLY A 43 2.97 -25.42 31.29
N THR A 44 3.59 -25.62 32.42
CA THR A 44 4.60 -24.85 33.17
C THR A 44 5.49 -23.88 32.40
N ARG A 45 5.49 -22.63 32.87
CA ARG A 45 6.30 -21.48 32.46
C ARG A 45 7.81 -21.74 32.61
N ALA A 46 8.52 -21.62 31.48
CA ALA A 46 9.90 -21.13 31.48
C ALA A 46 9.84 -19.60 31.34
N THR A 47 10.52 -18.90 32.23
CA THR A 47 10.60 -17.43 32.25
C THR A 47 11.31 -16.94 30.98
N GLN A 48 10.54 -16.35 30.05
CA GLN A 48 11.09 -15.58 28.94
C GLN A 48 11.52 -14.19 29.43
N PRO A 49 12.67 -13.67 28.96
CA PRO A 49 13.03 -12.29 29.24
C PRO A 49 12.00 -11.34 28.62
N ALA A 50 11.69 -10.28 29.33
CA ALA A 50 10.74 -9.26 28.91
C ALA A 50 11.11 -8.70 27.53
N VAL A 51 10.19 -8.84 26.56
CA VAL A 51 10.29 -8.18 25.26
C VAL A 51 9.96 -6.71 25.48
N PRO A 52 10.83 -5.76 25.07
CA PRO A 52 10.48 -4.33 25.13
C PRO A 52 9.21 -4.07 24.30
N ASP A 53 8.37 -3.13 24.76
CA ASP A 53 7.12 -2.75 24.13
C ASP A 53 7.27 -2.58 22.60
N ALA A 54 6.41 -3.23 21.85
CA ALA A 54 6.42 -3.21 20.39
C ALA A 54 6.26 -1.78 19.88
N ALA A 55 7.30 -1.28 19.23
CA ALA A 55 7.27 -0.02 18.54
C ALA A 55 6.27 -0.07 17.35
N PRO A 56 5.62 1.04 17.01
CA PRO A 56 4.60 1.09 15.97
C PRO A 56 5.17 0.77 14.57
N PHE A 57 4.30 0.43 13.64
CA PHE A 57 4.58 0.13 12.23
C PHE A 57 5.84 0.83 11.70
N GLY A 58 6.86 0.04 11.29
CA GLY A 58 8.02 0.54 10.57
C GLY A 58 9.18 1.06 11.42
N SER A 59 9.27 0.74 12.71
CA SER A 59 10.49 1.06 13.47
C SER A 59 11.56 -0.01 13.25
N SER A 60 12.47 0.26 12.32
CA SER A 60 13.76 -0.39 12.27
C SER A 60 14.62 0.04 13.47
N THR A 61 15.48 -0.85 13.98
CA THR A 61 16.50 -0.52 15.00
C THR A 61 17.68 0.25 14.41
N VAL A 62 17.72 0.43 13.10
CA VAL A 62 18.74 1.20 12.40
C VAL A 62 18.60 2.67 12.74
N THR A 63 19.71 3.32 13.12
CA THR A 63 19.74 4.75 13.39
C THR A 63 19.45 5.52 12.11
N VAL A 64 18.34 6.24 12.08
CA VAL A 64 17.96 7.10 10.97
C VAL A 64 18.78 8.39 11.01
N VAL A 65 19.31 8.84 9.87
CA VAL A 65 20.02 10.14 9.74
C VAL A 65 19.11 11.26 10.25
N LYS A 66 19.66 12.14 11.08
CA LYS A 66 18.88 13.23 11.68
C LYS A 66 18.30 14.16 10.61
N PRO A 67 17.07 14.68 10.79
CA PRO A 67 16.34 15.49 9.82
C PRO A 67 17.01 16.76 9.31
N GLY A 68 18.15 17.17 9.88
CA GLY A 68 18.77 18.46 9.57
C GLY A 68 19.52 18.56 8.24
N GLU A 69 19.87 17.46 7.59
CA GLU A 69 20.78 17.48 6.44
C GLU A 69 20.10 17.67 5.08
N MET A 70 18.81 17.32 4.94
CA MET A 70 18.06 17.51 3.70
C MET A 70 16.68 18.14 3.98
N VAL A 71 16.67 19.46 4.15
CA VAL A 71 15.42 20.22 4.33
C VAL A 71 14.85 20.61 2.97
N PRO A 72 13.58 20.29 2.65
CA PRO A 72 13.00 20.72 1.39
C PRO A 72 12.96 22.24 1.26
N PRO A 73 13.25 22.80 0.08
CA PRO A 73 13.25 24.25 -0.11
C PRO A 73 11.84 24.83 0.09
N ARG A 74 11.75 26.07 0.60
CA ARG A 74 10.49 26.80 0.60
C ARG A 74 10.09 27.14 -0.85
N VAL A 75 8.85 26.85 -1.22
CA VAL A 75 8.30 27.10 -2.56
C VAL A 75 7.11 28.06 -2.54
N ALA A 76 6.44 28.20 -1.40
CA ALA A 76 5.36 29.15 -1.22
C ALA A 76 5.90 30.39 -0.48
N PRO A 77 5.88 31.60 -1.10
CA PRO A 77 6.31 32.81 -0.42
C PRO A 77 5.34 33.19 0.70
N ALA A 78 5.88 33.81 1.75
CA ALA A 78 5.04 34.37 2.81
C ALA A 78 4.10 35.44 2.24
N CYS A 79 2.83 35.40 2.64
CA CYS A 79 1.85 36.41 2.26
C CYS A 79 2.09 37.72 3.03
N LYS A 80 1.69 38.85 2.46
CA LYS A 80 1.76 40.15 3.15
C LYS A 80 0.64 40.24 4.18
N PRO A 81 0.90 40.79 5.39
CA PRO A 81 -0.15 41.03 6.37
C PRO A 81 -1.35 41.78 5.75
N GLY A 82 -2.54 41.30 6.03
CA GLY A 82 -3.80 41.85 5.47
C GLY A 82 -4.18 41.37 4.07
N SER A 83 -3.33 40.58 3.38
CA SER A 83 -3.61 40.01 2.05
C SER A 83 -3.46 38.49 1.99
N CYS A 84 -3.34 37.83 3.13
CA CYS A 84 -3.22 36.37 3.19
C CYS A 84 -4.55 35.71 2.81
N PRO A 85 -4.53 34.65 1.93
CA PRO A 85 -5.74 34.13 1.32
C PRO A 85 -6.68 33.40 2.29
N PHE A 86 -6.17 32.91 3.43
CA PHE A 86 -6.93 32.10 4.37
C PHE A 86 -6.79 32.56 5.82
N THR A 87 -6.60 33.87 6.04
CA THR A 87 -6.51 34.47 7.38
C THR A 87 -7.66 34.04 8.27
N GLY A 88 -7.33 33.61 9.51
CA GLY A 88 -8.31 33.20 10.51
C GLY A 88 -8.91 31.81 10.32
N GLN A 89 -8.56 31.11 9.25
CA GLN A 89 -8.94 29.71 9.07
C GLN A 89 -7.99 28.78 9.85
N THR A 90 -8.49 27.62 10.24
CA THR A 90 -7.68 26.54 10.81
C THR A 90 -7.86 25.29 9.93
N VAL A 91 -6.77 24.64 9.58
CA VAL A 91 -6.75 23.32 8.96
C VAL A 91 -6.31 22.30 10.01
N THR A 92 -7.15 21.32 10.28
CA THR A 92 -6.81 20.20 11.16
C THR A 92 -6.57 18.95 10.33
N ILE A 93 -5.34 18.45 10.34
CA ILE A 93 -4.97 17.21 9.63
C ILE A 93 -4.74 16.05 10.61
N LEU A 94 -5.28 14.88 10.29
CA LEU A 94 -5.07 13.64 11.01
C LEU A 94 -3.96 12.83 10.34
N LEU A 95 -2.93 12.44 11.11
CA LEU A 95 -1.73 11.74 10.65
C LEU A 95 -1.43 10.53 11.54
N PRO A 96 -0.74 9.50 11.01
CA PRO A 96 -0.20 8.44 11.83
C PRO A 96 0.98 8.93 12.68
N LYS A 97 1.20 8.32 13.85
CA LYS A 97 2.44 8.46 14.64
C LYS A 97 3.53 7.60 14.02
N SER A 98 4.02 8.00 12.86
CA SER A 98 5.09 7.32 12.12
C SER A 98 5.88 8.33 11.30
N LEU A 99 7.01 7.90 10.73
CA LEU A 99 7.89 8.75 9.93
C LEU A 99 7.20 9.34 8.71
N ILE A 100 6.20 8.67 8.13
CA ILE A 100 5.40 9.15 6.99
C ILE A 100 4.68 10.50 7.26
N ALA A 101 4.55 10.90 8.52
CA ALA A 101 3.99 12.20 8.91
C ALA A 101 5.00 13.35 8.83
N VAL A 102 6.30 13.07 8.79
CA VAL A 102 7.39 14.07 8.85
C VAL A 102 7.24 15.14 7.77
N PRO A 103 6.95 14.83 6.50
CA PRO A 103 6.74 15.86 5.49
C PRO A 103 5.71 16.91 5.86
N VAL A 104 4.59 16.48 6.46
CA VAL A 104 3.53 17.43 6.88
C VAL A 104 3.97 18.26 8.08
N LEU A 105 4.71 17.67 9.03
CA LEU A 105 5.26 18.39 10.18
C LEU A 105 6.19 19.53 9.73
N GLU A 106 7.05 19.26 8.74
CA GLU A 106 8.00 20.23 8.18
C GLU A 106 7.33 21.36 7.39
N LEU A 107 6.11 21.15 6.88
CA LEU A 107 5.39 22.16 6.11
C LEU A 107 4.69 23.22 6.96
N LYS A 108 4.53 23.01 8.27
CA LYS A 108 3.69 23.87 9.12
C LYS A 108 4.02 25.35 8.98
N ASP A 109 5.26 25.72 9.21
CA ASP A 109 5.68 27.14 9.21
C ASP A 109 5.57 27.79 7.83
N GLU A 110 5.82 27.02 6.76
CA GLU A 110 5.69 27.52 5.40
C GLU A 110 4.22 27.70 5.01
N PHE A 111 3.38 26.74 5.35
CA PHE A 111 1.94 26.81 5.12
C PHE A 111 1.30 28.00 5.83
N GLU A 112 1.59 28.17 7.13
CA GLU A 112 1.04 29.27 7.94
C GLU A 112 1.52 30.63 7.42
N ALA A 113 2.80 30.76 7.07
CA ALA A 113 3.37 31.99 6.52
C ALA A 113 2.82 32.33 5.13
N ALA A 114 2.57 31.34 4.29
CA ALA A 114 2.06 31.56 2.93
C ALA A 114 0.55 31.83 2.86
N THR A 115 -0.19 31.41 3.87
CA THR A 115 -1.67 31.40 3.80
C THR A 115 -2.36 32.25 4.84
N GLY A 116 -1.72 32.54 5.98
CA GLY A 116 -2.36 33.16 7.15
C GLY A 116 -3.33 32.24 7.91
N ALA A 117 -3.47 30.98 7.48
CA ALA A 117 -4.21 29.97 8.20
C ALA A 117 -3.33 29.30 9.27
N SER A 118 -3.93 28.72 10.32
CA SER A 118 -3.24 27.91 11.31
C SER A 118 -3.32 26.43 10.95
N LEU A 119 -2.23 25.67 11.12
CA LEU A 119 -2.20 24.22 10.94
C LEU A 119 -2.21 23.50 12.29
N LYS A 120 -3.27 22.75 12.54
CA LYS A 120 -3.39 21.84 13.68
C LYS A 120 -3.13 20.41 13.24
N ILE A 121 -2.08 19.80 13.79
CA ILE A 121 -1.70 18.43 13.50
C ILE A 121 -2.16 17.52 14.64
N VAL A 122 -2.90 16.46 14.30
CA VAL A 122 -3.33 15.42 15.23
C VAL A 122 -2.71 14.11 14.80
N GLN A 123 -1.96 13.46 15.68
CA GLN A 123 -1.33 12.18 15.42
C GLN A 123 -1.92 11.09 16.31
N VAL A 124 -2.25 9.94 15.69
CA VAL A 124 -2.75 8.73 16.37
C VAL A 124 -1.93 7.53 15.97
N ALA A 125 -2.03 6.42 16.70
CA ALA A 125 -1.41 5.17 16.28
C ALA A 125 -1.91 4.78 14.88
N SER A 126 -1.04 4.20 14.05
CA SER A 126 -1.36 3.89 12.65
C SER A 126 -2.57 2.97 12.52
N LEU A 127 -2.75 2.03 13.46
CA LEU A 127 -3.91 1.12 13.48
C LEU A 127 -5.24 1.85 13.78
N ASP A 128 -5.19 2.95 14.52
CA ASP A 128 -6.38 3.73 14.92
C ASP A 128 -6.73 4.83 13.91
N LEU A 129 -5.87 5.06 12.92
CA LEU A 129 -5.96 6.22 12.02
C LEU A 129 -7.26 6.23 11.23
N PHE A 130 -7.61 5.10 10.61
CA PHE A 130 -8.84 4.98 9.82
C PHE A 130 -10.08 5.14 10.70
N ASP A 131 -10.14 4.45 11.83
CA ASP A 131 -11.30 4.46 12.72
C ASP A 131 -11.57 5.84 13.33
N ASN A 132 -10.50 6.58 13.68
CA ASN A 132 -10.63 7.97 14.15
C ASN A 132 -11.25 8.88 13.09
N PHE A 133 -10.76 8.80 11.85
CA PHE A 133 -11.32 9.61 10.75
C PHE A 133 -12.73 9.15 10.38
N TYR A 134 -12.94 7.84 10.25
CA TYR A 134 -14.23 7.26 9.88
C TYR A 134 -15.32 7.63 10.90
N SER A 135 -15.01 7.53 12.19
CA SER A 135 -15.95 7.94 13.26
C SER A 135 -16.33 9.42 13.16
N ASP A 136 -15.37 10.29 12.85
CA ASP A 136 -15.62 11.73 12.68
C ASP A 136 -16.58 11.99 11.51
N VAL A 137 -16.28 11.46 10.32
CA VAL A 137 -17.05 11.72 9.10
C VAL A 137 -18.40 10.99 9.07
N ALA A 138 -18.48 9.77 9.62
CA ALA A 138 -19.73 9.02 9.68
C ALA A 138 -20.76 9.68 10.61
N ASN A 139 -20.31 10.37 11.65
CA ASN A 139 -21.16 11.13 12.55
C ASN A 139 -21.35 12.61 12.14
N GLY A 140 -20.67 13.06 11.07
CA GLY A 140 -20.77 14.44 10.57
C GLY A 140 -20.22 15.49 11.53
N VAL A 141 -19.22 15.12 12.34
CA VAL A 141 -18.64 16.02 13.37
C VAL A 141 -17.77 17.11 12.75
N GLY A 142 -16.93 16.76 11.78
CA GLY A 142 -16.02 17.69 11.10
C GLY A 142 -14.88 18.18 11.99
N LYS A 143 -14.30 17.28 12.78
CA LYS A 143 -13.11 17.53 13.60
C LYS A 143 -11.86 17.67 12.75
N TYR A 144 -11.79 16.90 11.64
CA TYR A 144 -10.64 16.86 10.75
C TYR A 144 -10.98 17.41 9.37
N ASP A 145 -10.13 18.29 8.85
CA ASP A 145 -10.23 18.84 7.50
C ASP A 145 -9.54 17.91 6.47
N ALA A 146 -8.48 17.23 6.90
CA ALA A 146 -7.71 16.31 6.07
C ALA A 146 -7.30 15.05 6.83
N LEU A 147 -7.03 14.00 6.05
CA LEU A 147 -6.40 12.76 6.48
C LEU A 147 -5.26 12.43 5.53
N LEU A 148 -4.12 11.99 6.05
CA LEU A 148 -3.15 11.24 5.26
C LEU A 148 -3.65 9.79 5.21
N ALA A 149 -4.23 9.43 4.07
CA ALA A 149 -4.97 8.19 3.87
C ALA A 149 -4.17 7.16 3.10
N SER A 150 -4.35 5.89 3.43
CA SER A 150 -3.94 4.80 2.57
C SER A 150 -4.91 4.64 1.39
N ALA A 151 -4.37 4.34 0.20
CA ALA A 151 -5.16 4.29 -1.03
C ALA A 151 -6.30 3.23 -1.01
N TRP A 152 -6.17 2.19 -0.23
CA TRP A 152 -7.19 1.14 -0.12
C TRP A 152 -8.42 1.55 0.70
N TRP A 153 -8.35 2.65 1.45
CA TRP A 153 -9.52 3.21 2.14
C TRP A 153 -10.43 4.02 1.21
N LEU A 154 -9.92 4.43 0.04
CA LEU A 154 -10.62 5.39 -0.82
C LEU A 154 -12.00 4.89 -1.24
N GLY A 155 -12.17 3.59 -1.50
CA GLY A 155 -13.48 3.02 -1.86
C GLY A 155 -14.55 3.20 -0.79
N GLU A 156 -14.18 2.96 0.48
CA GLU A 156 -15.05 3.19 1.65
C GLU A 156 -15.38 4.68 1.81
N LEU A 157 -14.34 5.53 1.74
CA LEU A 157 -14.50 6.97 1.94
C LEU A 157 -15.36 7.63 0.86
N VAL A 158 -15.23 7.19 -0.39
CA VAL A 158 -16.05 7.72 -1.49
C VAL A 158 -17.47 7.17 -1.45
N ALA A 159 -17.65 5.88 -1.14
CA ALA A 159 -18.98 5.27 -1.05
C ALA A 159 -19.84 5.89 0.06
N GLY A 160 -19.22 6.29 1.17
CA GLY A 160 -19.88 7.00 2.29
C GLY A 160 -20.05 8.50 2.05
N ASP A 161 -19.56 9.05 0.93
CA ASP A 161 -19.52 10.49 0.66
C ASP A 161 -18.78 11.27 1.74
N TYR A 162 -17.69 10.69 2.27
CA TYR A 162 -16.92 11.23 3.41
C TYR A 162 -15.77 12.15 2.99
N VAL A 163 -15.36 12.09 1.72
CA VAL A 163 -14.29 12.92 1.15
C VAL A 163 -14.78 13.62 -0.12
N ILE A 164 -14.19 14.77 -0.42
CA ILE A 164 -14.52 15.52 -1.63
C ILE A 164 -13.43 15.41 -2.70
N PRO A 165 -13.80 15.39 -3.98
CA PRO A 165 -12.82 15.47 -5.06
C PRO A 165 -12.22 16.88 -5.11
N TYR A 166 -10.93 16.95 -5.46
CA TYR A 166 -10.22 18.23 -5.56
C TYR A 166 -10.13 18.76 -7.00
N ASP A 167 -10.86 18.18 -7.97
CA ASP A 167 -10.81 18.57 -9.39
C ASP A 167 -10.98 20.08 -9.62
N LYS A 168 -11.87 20.72 -8.87
CA LYS A 168 -12.14 22.18 -8.99
C LYS A 168 -10.97 23.07 -8.51
N TYR A 169 -10.06 22.53 -7.71
CA TYR A 169 -8.88 23.24 -7.21
C TYR A 169 -7.64 22.95 -8.07
N TYR A 170 -7.63 21.76 -8.68
CA TYR A 170 -6.50 21.25 -9.42
C TYR A 170 -6.13 22.17 -10.58
N GLN A 171 -4.83 22.52 -10.69
CA GLN A 171 -4.26 23.45 -11.67
C GLN A 171 -4.74 24.91 -11.58
N SER A 172 -5.55 25.29 -10.60
CA SER A 172 -5.85 26.69 -10.34
C SER A 172 -4.57 27.43 -9.91
N PRO A 173 -4.31 28.66 -10.45
CA PRO A 173 -3.12 29.45 -10.09
C PRO A 173 -3.09 29.90 -8.63
N ARG A 174 -4.19 29.73 -7.89
CA ARG A 174 -4.30 30.07 -6.46
C ARG A 174 -3.57 29.10 -5.55
N PHE A 175 -3.18 27.93 -6.05
CA PHE A 175 -2.61 26.85 -5.26
C PHE A 175 -1.21 26.45 -5.73
N PRO A 176 -0.37 25.86 -4.85
CA PRO A 176 0.90 25.26 -5.25
C PRO A 176 0.71 24.28 -6.40
N LYS A 177 1.61 24.35 -7.37
CA LYS A 177 1.50 23.51 -8.58
C LYS A 177 2.11 22.14 -8.36
N TRP A 178 1.35 21.13 -8.71
CA TRP A 178 1.81 19.77 -8.86
C TRP A 178 1.09 19.12 -10.04
N ASN A 179 1.66 18.05 -10.60
CA ASN A 179 1.10 17.42 -11.79
C ASN A 179 0.91 15.91 -11.55
N ILE A 180 -0.35 15.48 -11.56
CA ILE A 180 -0.71 14.05 -11.39
C ILE A 180 -0.13 13.17 -12.51
N ASN A 181 0.12 13.73 -13.70
CA ASN A 181 0.66 12.98 -14.83
C ASN A 181 2.16 12.67 -14.68
N GLU A 182 2.86 13.33 -13.74
CA GLU A 182 4.23 12.97 -13.38
C GLU A 182 4.29 11.71 -12.51
N VAL A 183 3.20 11.33 -11.86
CA VAL A 183 3.09 10.06 -11.13
C VAL A 183 3.03 8.92 -12.14
N LEU A 184 3.85 7.88 -11.96
CA LEU A 184 3.88 6.72 -12.84
C LEU A 184 2.51 6.02 -12.91
N PRO A 185 2.22 5.27 -13.99
CA PRO A 185 0.85 4.77 -14.26
C PRO A 185 0.22 3.97 -13.13
N ALA A 186 0.98 3.06 -12.50
CA ALA A 186 0.44 2.20 -11.46
C ALA A 186 -0.01 2.99 -10.21
N PRO A 187 0.86 3.74 -9.49
CA PRO A 187 0.44 4.54 -8.33
C PRO A 187 -0.55 5.65 -8.73
N ARG A 188 -0.44 6.25 -9.92
CA ARG A 188 -1.40 7.24 -10.39
C ARG A 188 -2.84 6.71 -10.43
N SER A 189 -3.02 5.45 -10.79
CA SER A 189 -4.34 4.81 -10.84
C SER A 189 -5.06 4.79 -9.48
N LEU A 190 -4.31 4.85 -8.39
CA LEU A 190 -4.82 4.85 -7.03
C LEU A 190 -5.35 6.21 -6.57
N LEU A 191 -4.91 7.31 -7.19
CA LEU A 191 -5.25 8.68 -6.78
C LEU A 191 -6.66 9.13 -7.16
N SER A 192 -7.35 8.33 -7.99
CA SER A 192 -8.68 8.63 -8.51
C SER A 192 -9.67 7.50 -8.24
N TYR A 193 -10.96 7.85 -8.19
CA TYR A 193 -12.05 6.90 -8.05
C TYR A 193 -13.26 7.39 -8.87
N GLY A 194 -13.87 6.51 -9.66
CA GLY A 194 -15.01 6.88 -10.50
C GLY A 194 -14.75 8.10 -11.42
N GLY A 195 -13.54 8.23 -11.92
CA GLY A 195 -13.13 9.32 -12.82
C GLY A 195 -12.82 10.66 -12.14
N LYS A 196 -12.94 10.78 -10.82
CA LYS A 196 -12.66 11.99 -10.04
C LYS A 196 -11.37 11.84 -9.22
N LYS A 197 -10.65 12.95 -9.00
CA LYS A 197 -9.40 12.99 -8.22
C LYS A 197 -9.70 13.28 -6.76
N TYR A 198 -9.27 12.37 -5.88
CA TYR A 198 -9.50 12.49 -4.43
C TYR A 198 -8.21 12.55 -3.61
N MET A 199 -7.16 11.90 -4.07
CA MET A 199 -5.92 11.73 -3.32
C MET A 199 -4.80 12.59 -3.92
N VAL A 200 -4.21 13.46 -3.11
CA VAL A 200 -3.02 14.24 -3.47
C VAL A 200 -1.80 13.42 -3.08
N ALA A 201 -0.97 13.12 -4.08
CA ALA A 201 0.16 12.21 -3.92
C ALA A 201 1.18 12.71 -2.89
N ASN A 202 1.59 11.83 -1.98
CA ASN A 202 2.69 12.05 -1.04
C ASN A 202 3.74 10.95 -1.17
N ASP A 203 3.31 9.71 -1.08
CA ASP A 203 4.10 8.50 -1.10
C ASP A 203 3.62 7.54 -2.20
N HIS A 204 4.51 6.61 -2.62
CA HIS A 204 4.24 5.68 -3.70
C HIS A 204 4.72 4.28 -3.35
N ASP A 205 4.04 3.64 -2.42
CA ASP A 205 4.35 2.27 -2.02
C ASP A 205 4.30 1.26 -3.17
N GLY A 206 5.23 0.33 -3.12
CA GLY A 206 5.28 -0.86 -3.96
C GLY A 206 6.19 -1.91 -3.35
N GLN A 207 5.95 -3.18 -3.65
CA GLN A 207 6.90 -4.22 -3.27
C GLN A 207 7.82 -4.56 -4.43
N VAL A 208 9.11 -4.67 -4.09
CA VAL A 208 10.19 -5.10 -4.97
C VAL A 208 11.01 -6.19 -4.28
N MET A 209 11.81 -6.92 -5.02
CA MET A 209 12.73 -7.92 -4.48
C MET A 209 14.06 -7.30 -4.13
N TYR A 210 14.56 -7.59 -2.92
CA TYR A 210 15.91 -7.27 -2.46
C TYR A 210 16.75 -8.53 -2.37
N TYR A 211 18.00 -8.43 -2.75
CA TYR A 211 18.95 -9.56 -2.68
C TYR A 211 20.35 -9.08 -2.29
N ARG A 212 21.12 -9.97 -1.70
CA ARG A 212 22.52 -9.74 -1.40
C ARG A 212 23.36 -9.91 -2.67
N ARG A 213 23.69 -8.77 -3.33
CA ARG A 213 24.48 -8.72 -4.57
C ARG A 213 25.84 -9.38 -4.39
N ASP A 214 26.50 -9.12 -3.27
CA ASP A 214 27.79 -9.70 -2.91
C ASP A 214 27.74 -11.24 -2.84
N LEU A 215 26.71 -11.82 -2.23
CA LEU A 215 26.56 -13.28 -2.16
C LEU A 215 26.28 -13.89 -3.53
N LEU A 216 25.47 -13.25 -4.36
CA LEU A 216 25.14 -13.74 -5.70
C LEU A 216 26.35 -13.64 -6.65
N ALA A 217 27.24 -12.68 -6.44
CA ALA A 217 28.44 -12.47 -7.25
C ALA A 217 29.66 -13.32 -6.80
N ASP A 218 29.60 -13.93 -5.62
CA ASP A 218 30.72 -14.70 -5.06
C ASP A 218 31.07 -15.92 -5.93
N PRO A 219 32.32 -16.08 -6.40
CA PRO A 219 32.72 -17.16 -7.31
C PRO A 219 32.53 -18.57 -6.70
N GLN A 220 32.66 -18.71 -5.38
CA GLN A 220 32.48 -20.00 -4.71
C GLN A 220 31.00 -20.38 -4.69
N HIS A 221 30.13 -19.41 -4.37
CA HIS A 221 28.69 -19.59 -4.45
C HIS A 221 28.22 -19.84 -5.88
N GLN A 222 28.74 -19.13 -6.86
CA GLN A 222 28.45 -19.36 -8.29
C GLN A 222 28.75 -20.80 -8.72
N LYS A 223 29.93 -21.29 -8.37
CA LYS A 223 30.35 -22.66 -8.71
C LYS A 223 29.48 -23.72 -8.02
N ALA A 224 29.28 -23.58 -6.71
CA ALA A 224 28.55 -24.56 -5.90
C ALA A 224 27.04 -24.56 -6.26
N PHE A 225 26.44 -23.42 -6.52
CA PHE A 225 25.05 -23.31 -6.94
C PHE A 225 24.84 -23.99 -8.31
N ARG A 226 25.73 -23.71 -9.30
CA ARG A 226 25.66 -24.34 -10.62
C ARG A 226 25.79 -25.87 -10.54
N GLN A 227 26.66 -26.38 -9.66
CA GLN A 227 26.79 -27.81 -9.42
C GLN A 227 25.51 -28.44 -8.85
N LYS A 228 24.83 -27.71 -7.97
CA LYS A 228 23.61 -28.21 -7.30
C LYS A 228 22.36 -28.12 -8.18
N TYR A 229 22.18 -27.01 -8.91
CA TYR A 229 20.92 -26.69 -9.61
C TYR A 229 21.02 -26.76 -11.14
N GLY A 230 22.22 -26.89 -11.71
CA GLY A 230 22.44 -27.04 -13.15
C GLY A 230 22.39 -25.73 -13.96
N TYR A 231 22.19 -24.59 -13.30
CA TYR A 231 22.19 -23.27 -13.94
C TYR A 231 22.95 -22.23 -13.09
N ALA A 232 23.23 -21.05 -13.67
CA ALA A 232 24.03 -20.03 -13.01
C ALA A 232 23.26 -19.36 -11.86
N LEU A 233 23.91 -19.12 -10.73
CA LEU A 233 23.37 -18.27 -9.67
C LEU A 233 23.24 -16.85 -10.20
N GLY A 234 22.10 -16.23 -10.01
CA GLY A 234 21.83 -14.86 -10.46
C GLY A 234 20.59 -14.27 -9.80
N VAL A 235 20.22 -13.07 -10.21
CA VAL A 235 19.00 -12.42 -9.74
C VAL A 235 17.77 -13.23 -10.15
N PRO A 236 16.95 -13.71 -9.22
CA PRO A 236 15.78 -14.54 -9.53
C PRO A 236 14.78 -13.81 -10.44
N ARG A 237 14.41 -14.44 -11.54
CA ARG A 237 13.42 -13.93 -12.48
C ARG A 237 12.06 -14.60 -12.34
N THR A 238 12.05 -15.76 -11.70
CA THR A 238 10.84 -16.55 -11.39
C THR A 238 10.80 -16.93 -9.92
N TRP A 239 9.60 -17.20 -9.40
CA TRP A 239 9.45 -17.70 -8.03
C TRP A 239 10.12 -19.05 -7.80
N ALA A 240 10.29 -19.86 -8.85
CA ALA A 240 11.07 -21.09 -8.77
C ALA A 240 12.57 -20.80 -8.56
N GLU A 241 13.14 -19.86 -9.34
CA GLU A 241 14.53 -19.43 -9.14
C GLU A 241 14.71 -18.76 -7.75
N PHE A 242 13.75 -17.95 -7.29
CA PHE A 242 13.77 -17.35 -5.95
C PHE A 242 13.84 -18.43 -4.85
N ARG A 243 13.02 -19.47 -4.99
CA ARG A 243 13.03 -20.63 -4.10
C ARG A 243 14.38 -21.33 -4.08
N ASP A 244 14.97 -21.61 -5.24
CA ASP A 244 16.25 -22.30 -5.34
C ASP A 244 17.39 -21.49 -4.72
N VAL A 245 17.41 -20.16 -4.91
CA VAL A 245 18.38 -19.26 -4.27
C VAL A 245 18.16 -19.23 -2.75
N ALA A 246 16.89 -19.11 -2.29
CA ALA A 246 16.57 -19.17 -0.88
C ALA A 246 17.02 -20.49 -0.25
N ALA A 247 16.69 -21.62 -0.87
CA ALA A 247 17.10 -22.96 -0.40
C ALA A 247 18.63 -23.15 -0.40
N TYR A 248 19.33 -22.49 -1.33
CA TYR A 248 20.79 -22.58 -1.39
C TYR A 248 21.45 -21.83 -0.22
N PHE A 249 20.99 -20.63 0.11
CA PHE A 249 21.60 -19.81 1.15
C PHE A 249 21.11 -20.14 2.56
N ASN A 250 20.02 -20.88 2.69
CA ASN A 250 19.49 -21.25 4.01
C ASN A 250 20.48 -22.12 4.81
N GLY A 251 20.70 -21.75 6.06
CA GLY A 251 21.60 -22.46 6.96
C GLY A 251 23.09 -22.14 6.78
N ARG A 252 23.45 -21.17 5.92
CA ARG A 252 24.84 -20.74 5.71
C ARG A 252 25.18 -19.54 6.58
N ASP A 253 26.46 -19.37 6.89
CA ASP A 253 26.96 -18.11 7.43
C ASP A 253 27.03 -17.08 6.29
N LEU A 254 26.18 -16.05 6.34
CA LEU A 254 26.08 -15.00 5.32
C LEU A 254 26.87 -13.74 5.65
N THR A 255 27.51 -13.71 6.84
CA THR A 255 28.19 -12.54 7.37
C THR A 255 29.66 -12.82 7.72
N GLY A 256 30.09 -14.08 7.78
CA GLY A 256 31.43 -14.50 8.15
C GLY A 256 31.71 -14.46 9.66
N ASP A 257 30.66 -14.37 10.49
CA ASP A 257 30.78 -14.32 11.95
C ASP A 257 30.43 -15.64 12.64
N GLY A 258 30.21 -16.72 11.88
CA GLY A 258 29.89 -18.05 12.36
C GLY A 258 28.41 -18.25 12.69
N ALA A 259 27.57 -17.23 12.61
CA ALA A 259 26.14 -17.38 12.89
C ALA A 259 25.35 -17.79 11.64
N VAL A 260 24.35 -18.64 11.87
CA VAL A 260 23.48 -19.14 10.81
C VAL A 260 22.62 -18.01 10.24
N GLY A 261 22.68 -17.87 8.92
CA GLY A 261 21.77 -17.03 8.15
C GLY A 261 20.69 -17.85 7.44
N HIS A 262 19.75 -17.16 6.80
CA HIS A 262 18.61 -17.78 6.14
C HIS A 262 18.52 -17.35 4.67
N GLY A 263 17.81 -18.16 3.89
CA GLY A 263 17.59 -17.87 2.47
C GLY A 263 16.72 -16.65 2.24
N LEU A 264 15.72 -16.42 3.11
CA LEU A 264 14.84 -15.26 3.02
C LEU A 264 14.36 -14.77 4.38
N THR A 265 13.80 -13.57 4.37
CA THR A 265 13.00 -13.01 5.46
C THR A 265 11.81 -12.22 4.89
N ILE A 266 10.62 -12.36 5.47
CA ILE A 266 9.41 -11.60 5.14
C ILE A 266 8.55 -11.41 6.40
N ALA A 267 7.60 -10.47 6.36
CA ALA A 267 6.70 -10.18 7.48
C ALA A 267 5.44 -11.05 7.40
N LEU A 268 5.27 -12.00 8.33
CA LEU A 268 4.16 -12.96 8.31
C LEU A 268 3.30 -12.97 9.59
N LYS A 269 3.47 -11.99 10.48
CA LYS A 269 2.65 -11.90 11.69
C LYS A 269 1.16 -11.92 11.34
N ALA A 270 0.42 -12.82 11.96
CA ALA A 270 -1.03 -12.92 11.80
C ALA A 270 -1.73 -11.59 12.11
N GLY A 271 -2.73 -11.22 11.29
CA GLY A 271 -3.46 -9.96 11.43
C GLY A 271 -2.69 -8.71 11.00
N ASN A 272 -1.48 -8.85 10.43
CA ASN A 272 -0.62 -7.74 10.05
C ASN A 272 -0.40 -7.70 8.51
N GLN A 273 0.80 -7.90 7.99
CA GLN A 273 1.18 -7.60 6.60
C GLN A 273 1.36 -8.83 5.69
N GLY A 274 1.17 -10.05 6.21
CA GLY A 274 1.36 -11.30 5.45
C GLY A 274 0.56 -11.37 4.16
N MET A 275 -0.63 -10.77 4.14
CA MET A 275 -1.48 -10.71 2.95
C MET A 275 -0.83 -9.96 1.78
N PHE A 276 -0.05 -8.91 2.03
CA PHE A 276 0.63 -8.16 0.96
C PHE A 276 1.73 -8.99 0.30
N HIS A 277 2.46 -9.79 1.08
CA HIS A 277 3.43 -10.75 0.54
C HIS A 277 2.75 -11.83 -0.31
N PHE A 278 1.61 -12.36 0.16
CA PHE A 278 0.82 -13.30 -0.65
C PHE A 278 0.30 -12.65 -1.93
N MET A 279 -0.20 -11.42 -1.88
CA MET A 279 -0.67 -10.68 -3.06
C MET A 279 0.44 -10.51 -4.10
N SER A 280 1.64 -10.13 -3.67
CA SER A 280 2.81 -9.98 -4.55
C SER A 280 3.24 -11.30 -5.17
N LEU A 281 3.28 -12.37 -4.38
CA LEU A 281 3.68 -13.69 -4.85
C LEU A 281 2.62 -14.29 -5.78
N SER A 282 1.34 -14.15 -5.46
CA SER A 282 0.24 -14.79 -6.19
C SER A 282 -0.14 -14.08 -7.50
N ALA A 283 0.11 -12.77 -7.59
CA ALA A 283 -0.26 -11.99 -8.76
C ALA A 283 0.19 -12.63 -10.10
N PRO A 284 1.45 -13.03 -10.31
CA PRO A 284 1.89 -13.64 -11.56
C PRO A 284 1.36 -15.08 -11.81
N PHE A 285 0.68 -15.68 -10.83
CA PHE A 285 0.03 -16.98 -11.01
C PHE A 285 -1.40 -16.87 -11.53
N VAL A 286 -2.01 -15.66 -11.48
CA VAL A 286 -3.42 -15.48 -11.88
C VAL A 286 -3.65 -14.29 -12.81
N ILE A 287 -2.79 -13.27 -12.79
CA ILE A 287 -2.88 -12.11 -13.68
C ILE A 287 -1.99 -12.37 -14.90
N GLY A 288 -2.52 -12.14 -16.08
CA GLY A 288 -1.80 -12.28 -17.32
C GLY A 288 -2.44 -11.46 -18.43
N PRO A 289 -1.85 -11.45 -19.63
CA PRO A 289 -2.34 -10.64 -20.75
C PRO A 289 -3.81 -10.86 -21.11
N THR A 290 -4.34 -12.05 -20.86
CA THR A 290 -5.74 -12.41 -21.16
C THR A 290 -6.74 -11.97 -20.09
N ASN A 291 -6.28 -11.64 -18.86
CA ASN A 291 -7.13 -11.20 -17.75
C ASN A 291 -6.40 -10.23 -16.80
N PRO A 292 -5.99 -9.06 -17.27
CA PRO A 292 -5.14 -8.14 -16.50
C PRO A 292 -5.85 -7.47 -15.31
N ARG A 293 -7.17 -7.63 -15.16
CA ARG A 293 -7.97 -6.99 -14.11
C ARG A 293 -8.73 -7.97 -13.21
N LEU A 294 -8.60 -9.28 -13.43
CA LEU A 294 -9.26 -10.29 -12.62
C LEU A 294 -8.31 -10.81 -11.55
N TYR A 295 -8.71 -10.68 -10.29
CA TYR A 295 -7.96 -11.19 -9.15
C TYR A 295 -8.89 -11.53 -7.96
N TRP A 296 -9.65 -10.54 -7.45
CA TRP A 296 -10.46 -10.67 -6.23
C TRP A 296 -11.83 -11.29 -6.47
N PHE A 297 -12.58 -10.71 -7.38
CA PHE A 297 -13.97 -11.06 -7.69
C PHE A 297 -14.23 -11.07 -9.18
N ASP A 298 -15.25 -11.80 -9.57
CA ASP A 298 -15.87 -11.65 -10.88
C ASP A 298 -16.65 -10.31 -10.91
N PRO A 299 -16.30 -9.35 -11.79
CA PRO A 299 -16.93 -8.04 -11.80
C PRO A 299 -18.39 -8.04 -12.26
N GLN A 300 -18.92 -9.17 -12.74
CA GLN A 300 -20.31 -9.30 -13.14
C GLN A 300 -21.24 -9.68 -11.99
N ASN A 301 -20.76 -10.49 -11.03
CA ASN A 301 -21.60 -11.08 -9.99
C ASN A 301 -21.00 -11.09 -8.58
N MET A 302 -19.78 -10.57 -8.40
CA MET A 302 -19.03 -10.55 -7.13
C MET A 302 -18.68 -11.94 -6.59
N ARG A 303 -18.64 -12.98 -7.44
CA ARG A 303 -18.16 -14.30 -7.01
C ARG A 303 -16.66 -14.18 -6.65
N PRO A 304 -16.24 -14.65 -5.46
CA PRO A 304 -14.84 -14.67 -5.09
C PRO A 304 -14.01 -15.51 -6.08
N LEU A 305 -12.82 -15.03 -6.43
CA LEU A 305 -11.87 -15.72 -7.33
C LEU A 305 -10.63 -16.21 -6.56
N ILE A 306 -10.53 -15.90 -5.27
CA ILE A 306 -9.35 -16.14 -4.44
C ILE A 306 -9.03 -17.64 -4.25
N GLU A 307 -9.99 -18.54 -4.44
CA GLU A 307 -9.81 -19.99 -4.34
C GLU A 307 -9.42 -20.65 -5.68
N SER A 308 -9.08 -19.87 -6.71
CA SER A 308 -8.69 -20.41 -8.01
C SER A 308 -7.44 -21.27 -7.93
N PRO A 309 -7.24 -22.22 -8.88
CA PRO A 309 -6.03 -23.05 -8.94
C PRO A 309 -4.72 -22.24 -8.92
N GLY A 310 -4.71 -21.04 -9.53
CA GLY A 310 -3.56 -20.14 -9.51
C GLY A 310 -3.24 -19.61 -8.14
N HIS A 311 -4.25 -19.14 -7.39
CA HIS A 311 -4.07 -18.69 -6.02
C HIS A 311 -3.65 -19.82 -5.07
N VAL A 312 -4.24 -21.01 -5.22
CA VAL A 312 -3.86 -22.18 -4.43
C VAL A 312 -2.39 -22.53 -4.67
N ARG A 313 -1.97 -22.59 -5.94
CA ARG A 313 -0.57 -22.87 -6.30
C ARG A 313 0.39 -21.83 -5.72
N ALA A 314 0.01 -20.56 -5.74
CA ALA A 314 0.81 -19.48 -5.15
C ALA A 314 0.95 -19.63 -3.63
N LEU A 315 -0.13 -20.00 -2.93
CA LEU A 315 -0.06 -20.22 -1.47
C LEU A 315 0.78 -21.46 -1.14
N GLU A 316 0.74 -22.52 -1.95
CA GLU A 316 1.64 -23.66 -1.82
C GLU A 316 3.11 -23.23 -1.94
N VAL A 317 3.43 -22.32 -2.88
CA VAL A 317 4.79 -21.75 -3.02
C VAL A 317 5.16 -20.91 -1.80
N LEU A 318 4.25 -20.08 -1.26
CA LEU A 318 4.53 -19.29 -0.06
C LEU A 318 4.83 -20.19 1.14
N VAL A 319 4.03 -21.23 1.37
CA VAL A 319 4.22 -22.22 2.44
C VAL A 319 5.57 -22.93 2.30
N ASP A 320 5.95 -23.31 1.06
CA ASP A 320 7.26 -23.92 0.80
C ASP A 320 8.42 -22.94 1.04
N LEU A 321 8.26 -21.64 0.69
CA LEU A 321 9.30 -20.64 0.93
C LEU A 321 9.58 -20.38 2.42
N VAL A 322 8.56 -20.45 3.27
CA VAL A 322 8.67 -20.17 4.71
C VAL A 322 9.73 -21.04 5.39
N GLN A 323 9.96 -22.27 4.94
CA GLN A 323 10.98 -23.15 5.50
C GLN A 323 12.43 -22.64 5.35
N PHE A 324 12.68 -21.70 4.43
CA PHE A 324 14.00 -21.12 4.18
C PHE A 324 14.23 -19.81 4.93
N GLY A 325 13.31 -19.39 5.77
CA GLY A 325 13.42 -18.25 6.68
C GLY A 325 13.53 -18.69 8.15
N PRO A 326 13.87 -17.76 9.05
CA PRO A 326 13.82 -18.04 10.49
C PRO A 326 12.36 -18.34 10.91
N ARG A 327 12.18 -19.34 11.77
CA ARG A 327 10.83 -19.76 12.20
C ARG A 327 10.07 -18.64 12.90
N GLU A 328 10.78 -17.77 13.60
CA GLU A 328 10.26 -16.60 14.31
C GLU A 328 9.61 -15.58 13.36
N MET A 329 9.93 -15.64 12.07
CA MET A 329 9.38 -14.79 11.01
C MET A 329 7.84 -14.85 10.94
N LEU A 330 7.22 -15.95 11.37
CA LEU A 330 5.76 -16.08 11.48
C LEU A 330 5.13 -15.09 12.49
N GLY A 331 5.93 -14.55 13.40
CA GLY A 331 5.52 -13.54 14.38
C GLY A 331 6.05 -12.12 14.06
N TRP A 332 6.72 -11.93 12.92
CA TRP A 332 7.37 -10.66 12.61
C TRP A 332 6.50 -9.72 11.78
N GLU A 333 6.56 -8.46 12.15
CA GLU A 333 6.14 -7.30 11.35
C GLU A 333 7.28 -6.85 10.42
N SER A 334 7.02 -5.91 9.52
CA SER A 334 7.99 -5.44 8.53
C SER A 334 9.29 -4.96 9.16
N GLY A 335 9.24 -4.12 10.19
CA GLY A 335 10.44 -3.60 10.84
C GLY A 335 11.38 -4.70 11.34
N LYS A 336 10.85 -5.76 11.96
CA LYS A 336 11.66 -6.89 12.43
C LYS A 336 12.25 -7.70 11.29
N SER A 337 11.48 -7.90 10.21
CA SER A 337 11.96 -8.55 9.00
C SER A 337 13.06 -7.73 8.32
N TRP A 338 12.91 -6.40 8.28
CA TRP A 338 13.91 -5.48 7.75
C TRP A 338 15.20 -5.50 8.56
N ASP A 339 15.11 -5.40 9.89
CA ASP A 339 16.28 -5.48 10.78
C ASP A 339 17.08 -6.76 10.55
N TYR A 340 16.39 -7.88 10.33
CA TYR A 340 17.05 -9.16 10.05
C TYR A 340 17.83 -9.14 8.73
N PHE A 341 17.25 -8.55 7.67
CA PHE A 341 17.94 -8.35 6.39
C PHE A 341 19.10 -7.34 6.51
N LEU A 342 18.87 -6.21 7.18
CA LEU A 342 19.85 -5.14 7.39
C LEU A 342 21.06 -5.62 8.22
N ALA A 343 20.85 -6.58 9.10
CA ALA A 343 21.92 -7.27 9.83
C ALA A 343 22.71 -8.27 8.96
N GLY A 344 22.35 -8.44 7.68
CA GLY A 344 23.00 -9.36 6.75
C GLY A 344 22.61 -10.82 6.92
N ARG A 345 21.56 -11.12 7.69
CA ARG A 345 21.14 -12.47 8.07
C ARG A 345 20.24 -13.18 7.07
N ALA A 346 19.79 -12.50 6.02
CA ALA A 346 19.01 -13.09 4.94
C ALA A 346 19.63 -12.79 3.58
N ALA A 347 19.56 -13.76 2.65
CA ALA A 347 20.03 -13.57 1.28
C ALA A 347 19.03 -12.80 0.41
N LEU A 348 17.74 -13.03 0.63
CA LEU A 348 16.62 -12.49 -0.13
C LEU A 348 15.53 -11.93 0.78
N THR A 349 14.82 -10.93 0.28
CA THR A 349 13.49 -10.53 0.77
C THR A 349 12.70 -9.90 -0.38
N PHE A 350 11.38 -9.75 -0.21
CA PHE A 350 10.58 -8.89 -1.05
C PHE A 350 9.65 -8.07 -0.15
N THR A 351 9.71 -6.76 -0.29
CA THR A 351 9.07 -5.83 0.65
C THR A 351 9.00 -4.43 0.04
N TRP A 352 8.55 -3.46 0.83
CA TRP A 352 8.43 -2.04 0.46
C TRP A 352 9.78 -1.36 0.26
N GLY A 353 9.74 -0.17 -0.33
CA GLY A 353 10.90 0.63 -0.65
C GLY A 353 11.66 1.17 0.53
N ASP A 354 10.98 1.34 1.68
CA ASP A 354 11.60 1.73 2.94
C ASP A 354 12.90 0.97 3.23
N LEU A 355 12.95 -0.34 2.92
CA LEU A 355 14.13 -1.15 3.12
C LEU A 355 15.34 -0.63 2.33
N GLY A 356 15.13 -0.10 1.11
CA GLY A 356 16.19 0.47 0.30
C GLY A 356 16.86 1.65 0.99
N ALA A 357 16.06 2.60 1.51
CA ALA A 357 16.56 3.75 2.25
C ALA A 357 17.18 3.34 3.60
N LEU A 358 16.57 2.41 4.31
CA LEU A 358 17.10 1.90 5.59
C LEU A 358 18.43 1.15 5.41
N ALA A 359 18.64 0.49 4.27
CA ALA A 359 19.91 -0.17 3.95
C ALA A 359 21.09 0.83 3.87
N GLN A 360 20.82 2.11 3.64
CA GLN A 360 21.82 3.18 3.55
C GLN A 360 22.19 3.81 4.91
N GLN A 361 21.43 3.48 5.97
CA GLN A 361 21.59 4.11 7.28
C GLN A 361 22.79 3.54 8.05
N GLU A 362 23.26 4.30 9.04
CA GLU A 362 24.31 3.87 9.95
C GLU A 362 23.86 2.61 10.72
N GLY A 363 24.74 1.62 10.81
CA GLY A 363 24.44 0.34 11.44
C GLY A 363 23.94 -0.76 10.49
N SER A 364 23.54 -0.42 9.26
CA SER A 364 23.28 -1.43 8.23
C SER A 364 24.55 -2.18 7.85
N LYS A 365 24.48 -3.52 7.80
CA LYS A 365 25.59 -4.39 7.38
C LYS A 365 25.59 -4.68 5.88
N VAL A 366 24.57 -4.15 5.17
CA VAL A 366 24.33 -4.48 3.76
C VAL A 366 24.46 -3.30 2.81
N LYS A 367 24.77 -2.08 3.28
CA LYS A 367 25.05 -0.91 2.44
C LYS A 367 26.13 -1.23 1.41
N GLY A 368 25.89 -0.90 0.14
CA GLY A 368 26.76 -1.22 -0.99
C GLY A 368 26.75 -2.70 -1.42
N LYS A 369 25.90 -3.52 -0.80
CA LYS A 369 25.79 -4.97 -1.07
C LYS A 369 24.38 -5.38 -1.49
N VAL A 370 23.43 -4.44 -1.53
CA VAL A 370 22.03 -4.71 -1.83
C VAL A 370 21.77 -4.51 -3.31
N GLY A 371 21.27 -5.55 -3.98
CA GLY A 371 20.64 -5.41 -5.28
C GLY A 371 19.13 -5.34 -5.12
N VAL A 372 18.47 -4.59 -5.99
CA VAL A 372 17.01 -4.47 -6.04
C VAL A 372 16.53 -4.82 -7.45
N ALA A 373 15.44 -5.55 -7.54
CA ALA A 373 14.83 -5.94 -8.81
C ALA A 373 13.30 -6.00 -8.69
N PRO A 374 12.55 -5.90 -9.79
CA PRO A 374 11.13 -6.18 -9.78
C PRO A 374 10.84 -7.58 -9.22
N LEU A 375 9.66 -7.75 -8.65
CA LEU A 375 9.23 -9.05 -8.12
C LEU A 375 9.38 -10.17 -9.17
N PRO A 376 9.75 -11.39 -8.76
CA PRO A 376 9.82 -12.52 -9.65
C PRO A 376 8.46 -12.79 -10.33
N GLY A 377 8.51 -13.23 -11.58
CA GLY A 377 7.34 -13.65 -12.31
C GLY A 377 7.10 -15.16 -12.22
N ASN A 378 6.20 -15.63 -13.08
CA ASN A 378 5.99 -17.05 -13.31
C ASN A 378 5.78 -17.33 -14.80
N LYS A 379 6.23 -18.49 -15.31
CA LYS A 379 6.01 -18.87 -16.71
C LYS A 379 4.60 -19.41 -16.96
N GLU A 380 3.91 -19.85 -15.93
CA GLU A 380 2.56 -20.37 -15.98
C GLU A 380 1.62 -19.53 -15.11
N TYR A 381 0.43 -19.24 -15.60
CA TYR A 381 -0.62 -18.60 -14.84
C TYR A 381 -1.98 -19.23 -15.12
N PHE A 382 -2.85 -19.23 -14.13
CA PHE A 382 -4.23 -19.68 -14.31
C PHE A 382 -5.07 -18.52 -14.82
N SER A 383 -5.48 -18.58 -16.09
CA SER A 383 -6.37 -17.58 -16.66
C SER A 383 -7.76 -17.68 -16.03
N LEU A 384 -8.08 -16.72 -15.16
CA LEU A 384 -9.40 -16.64 -14.50
C LEU A 384 -10.54 -16.45 -15.50
N ALA A 385 -10.26 -15.77 -16.63
CA ALA A 385 -11.24 -15.56 -17.69
C ALA A 385 -11.53 -16.84 -18.50
N GLN A 386 -10.53 -17.71 -18.68
CA GLN A 386 -10.65 -18.92 -19.50
C GLN A 386 -10.75 -20.20 -18.66
N ALA A 387 -10.63 -20.07 -17.31
CA ALA A 387 -10.64 -21.19 -16.35
C ALA A 387 -9.62 -22.30 -16.71
N LYS A 388 -8.43 -21.93 -17.22
CA LYS A 388 -7.37 -22.87 -17.61
C LYS A 388 -5.98 -22.29 -17.37
N TRP A 389 -5.00 -23.18 -17.26
CA TRP A 389 -3.59 -22.80 -17.22
C TRP A 389 -3.13 -22.31 -18.60
N ALA A 390 -2.38 -21.22 -18.60
CA ALA A 390 -1.68 -20.66 -19.74
C ALA A 390 -0.18 -20.60 -19.44
N ARG A 391 0.66 -20.74 -20.47
CA ARG A 391 2.11 -20.70 -20.35
C ARG A 391 2.67 -19.72 -21.36
N GLY A 392 3.68 -18.93 -20.92
CA GLY A 392 4.47 -18.05 -21.78
C GLY A 392 5.95 -18.47 -21.80
N ASP A 393 6.67 -18.04 -22.83
CA ASP A 393 8.11 -18.27 -22.95
C ASP A 393 8.91 -17.41 -21.97
N THR A 394 8.42 -16.21 -21.70
CA THR A 394 8.98 -15.26 -20.72
C THR A 394 8.18 -15.30 -19.42
N PRO A 395 8.84 -15.07 -18.25
CA PRO A 395 8.12 -14.95 -17.00
C PRO A 395 7.09 -13.81 -17.03
N ASN A 396 5.87 -14.12 -16.63
CA ASN A 396 4.79 -13.17 -16.45
C ASN A 396 5.05 -12.40 -15.15
N ARG A 397 5.58 -11.16 -15.22
CA ARG A 397 5.78 -10.28 -14.07
C ARG A 397 4.58 -9.38 -13.88
N VAL A 398 4.16 -9.22 -12.65
CA VAL A 398 3.03 -8.36 -12.26
C VAL A 398 3.48 -7.42 -11.16
N GLY A 399 3.30 -6.11 -11.36
CA GLY A 399 3.59 -5.11 -10.35
C GLY A 399 2.56 -5.12 -9.23
N ASN A 400 2.99 -4.78 -8.03
CA ASN A 400 2.12 -4.59 -6.87
C ASN A 400 2.44 -3.27 -6.19
N THR A 401 1.49 -2.33 -6.28
CA THR A 401 1.52 -1.02 -5.61
C THR A 401 0.98 -1.12 -4.19
N THR A 402 1.23 -2.17 -3.48
CA THR A 402 0.65 -2.50 -2.18
C THR A 402 -0.09 -1.36 -1.48
N GLY A 403 -1.09 -1.64 -0.71
CA GLY A 403 -2.02 -0.68 -0.18
C GLY A 403 -1.49 0.40 0.74
N GLY A 404 -0.22 0.61 0.77
CA GLY A 404 0.39 1.69 1.48
C GLY A 404 0.06 3.03 0.85
N SER A 405 0.59 3.30 -0.32
CA SER A 405 0.54 4.60 -1.05
C SER A 405 -0.18 5.71 -0.31
N TRP A 406 0.53 6.39 0.58
CA TRP A 406 -0.06 7.40 1.44
C TRP A 406 -0.30 8.70 0.69
N ALA A 407 -1.52 9.22 0.77
CA ALA A 407 -1.91 10.41 0.05
C ALA A 407 -2.92 11.26 0.85
N GLY A 408 -2.89 12.56 0.64
CA GLY A 408 -3.79 13.49 1.32
C GLY A 408 -5.20 13.47 0.75
N VAL A 409 -6.23 13.36 1.59
CA VAL A 409 -7.64 13.52 1.22
C VAL A 409 -8.29 14.66 2.01
N ILE A 410 -9.34 15.25 1.42
CA ILE A 410 -10.09 16.36 2.01
C ILE A 410 -11.42 15.84 2.56
N SER A 411 -11.68 16.06 3.84
CA SER A 411 -12.94 15.70 4.47
C SER A 411 -14.12 16.45 3.82
N ARG A 412 -15.25 15.77 3.64
CA ARG A 412 -16.53 16.38 3.25
C ARG A 412 -16.97 17.48 4.23
N TYR A 413 -16.64 17.32 5.49
CA TYR A 413 -17.01 18.21 6.58
C TYR A 413 -15.95 19.28 6.89
N SER A 414 -14.91 19.39 6.03
CA SER A 414 -13.91 20.45 6.17
C SER A 414 -14.57 21.83 6.09
N ARG A 415 -14.22 22.68 7.04
CA ARG A 415 -14.64 24.10 7.07
C ARG A 415 -13.69 25.00 6.26
N SER A 416 -12.52 24.47 5.90
CA SER A 416 -11.46 25.19 5.20
C SER A 416 -10.92 24.37 4.00
N PRO A 417 -11.77 23.89 3.06
CA PRO A 417 -11.35 22.93 2.03
C PRO A 417 -10.32 23.51 1.03
N GLU A 418 -10.34 24.82 0.78
CA GLU A 418 -9.33 25.48 -0.08
C GLU A 418 -7.97 25.56 0.61
N ALA A 419 -7.94 25.97 1.89
CA ALA A 419 -6.71 25.97 2.69
C ALA A 419 -6.16 24.55 2.86
N THR A 420 -7.05 23.57 3.05
CA THR A 420 -6.69 22.15 3.12
C THR A 420 -6.05 21.67 1.81
N TYR A 421 -6.64 21.99 0.67
CA TYR A 421 -6.05 21.64 -0.61
C TYR A 421 -4.69 22.33 -0.85
N PHE A 422 -4.55 23.61 -0.40
CA PHE A 422 -3.25 24.30 -0.47
C PHE A 422 -2.15 23.53 0.27
N LEU A 423 -2.41 23.07 1.51
CA LEU A 423 -1.48 22.25 2.29
C LEU A 423 -1.08 20.99 1.54
N LEU A 424 -2.06 20.24 1.04
CA LEU A 424 -1.80 18.98 0.35
C LEU A 424 -1.05 19.19 -0.98
N ALA A 425 -1.41 20.24 -1.74
CA ALA A 425 -0.72 20.60 -2.97
C ALA A 425 0.73 21.07 -2.71
N LEU A 426 0.98 21.80 -1.60
CA LEU A 426 2.30 22.22 -1.19
C LEU A 426 3.21 21.02 -0.91
N MET A 427 2.71 20.00 -0.22
CA MET A 427 3.40 18.74 0.02
C MET A 427 3.79 18.04 -1.29
N ALA A 428 2.90 18.08 -2.29
CA ALA A 428 3.07 17.39 -3.57
C ALA A 428 3.85 18.20 -4.62
N THR A 429 4.42 19.36 -4.30
CA THR A 429 5.26 20.11 -5.26
C THR A 429 6.50 19.32 -5.64
N LYS A 430 7.03 19.58 -6.86
CA LYS A 430 8.20 18.85 -7.38
C LYS A 430 9.40 18.97 -6.44
N GLU A 431 9.68 20.18 -6.00
CA GLU A 431 10.85 20.52 -5.18
C GLU A 431 10.83 19.76 -3.84
N LYS A 432 9.65 19.67 -3.21
CA LYS A 432 9.48 18.97 -1.94
C LYS A 432 9.53 17.46 -2.14
N SER A 433 8.76 16.95 -3.09
CA SER A 433 8.67 15.52 -3.38
C SER A 433 10.02 14.93 -3.82
N THR A 434 10.86 15.70 -4.54
CA THR A 434 12.24 15.27 -4.90
C THR A 434 13.08 15.01 -3.66
N VAL A 435 13.04 15.92 -2.67
CA VAL A 435 13.82 15.77 -1.44
C VAL A 435 13.30 14.62 -0.60
N TYR A 436 11.98 14.49 -0.47
CA TYR A 436 11.36 13.41 0.29
C TYR A 436 11.71 12.03 -0.29
N ALA A 437 11.56 11.84 -1.60
CA ALA A 437 11.91 10.57 -2.25
C ALA A 437 13.41 10.27 -2.19
N ALA A 438 14.27 11.29 -2.30
CA ALA A 438 15.71 11.09 -2.25
C ALA A 438 16.19 10.68 -0.85
N ARG A 439 15.65 11.27 0.21
CA ARG A 439 16.02 10.88 1.57
C ARG A 439 15.38 9.56 2.01
N GLY A 440 14.14 9.27 1.61
CA GLY A 440 13.44 7.98 1.76
C GLY A 440 13.28 7.42 3.17
N TRP A 441 14.09 7.87 4.15
CA TRP A 441 14.08 7.34 5.52
C TRP A 441 12.78 7.68 6.30
N ASP A 442 12.00 8.61 5.80
CA ASP A 442 10.67 8.97 6.31
C ASP A 442 9.54 8.13 5.70
N GLY A 443 9.89 7.06 4.96
CA GLY A 443 8.94 6.12 4.40
C GLY A 443 8.26 6.64 3.13
N LEU A 444 8.91 7.55 2.38
CA LEU A 444 8.39 8.04 1.11
C LEU A 444 9.16 7.42 -0.05
N ASP A 445 8.49 6.57 -0.77
CA ASP A 445 9.02 5.87 -1.93
C ASP A 445 8.91 6.68 -3.22
N PRO A 446 9.83 6.47 -4.20
CA PRO A 446 9.81 7.16 -5.47
C PRO A 446 8.66 6.64 -6.36
N GLY A 447 7.93 7.55 -7.01
CA GLY A 447 6.83 7.16 -7.91
C GLY A 447 6.52 8.21 -8.97
N ARG A 448 7.33 9.28 -9.07
CA ARG A 448 7.13 10.36 -10.04
C ARG A 448 8.30 10.40 -11.02
N SER A 449 8.05 10.73 -12.28
CA SER A 449 9.05 10.70 -13.36
C SER A 449 10.36 11.41 -13.03
N PHE A 450 10.33 12.45 -12.20
CA PHE A 450 11.53 13.18 -11.78
C PHE A 450 12.22 12.58 -10.54
N HIS A 451 11.73 11.47 -9.99
CA HIS A 451 12.40 10.69 -8.95
C HIS A 451 13.40 9.68 -9.54
N PHE A 452 13.29 9.33 -10.81
CA PHE A 452 14.07 8.28 -11.46
C PHE A 452 15.24 8.85 -12.25
N LEU A 453 16.35 8.12 -12.27
CA LEU A 453 17.54 8.50 -13.03
C LEU A 453 17.31 8.31 -14.54
N PRO A 454 18.04 9.03 -15.41
CA PRO A 454 18.03 8.72 -16.84
C PRO A 454 18.50 7.28 -17.13
N PRO A 455 17.91 6.56 -18.11
CA PRO A 455 16.89 7.03 -19.06
C PRO A 455 15.46 7.00 -18.53
N ASP A 456 15.19 6.45 -17.34
CA ASP A 456 13.85 6.19 -16.79
C ASP A 456 13.14 7.49 -16.35
N GLY A 457 13.90 8.54 -16.03
CA GLY A 457 13.37 9.81 -15.58
C GLY A 457 14.38 10.96 -15.68
N SER A 458 14.24 11.97 -14.81
CA SER A 458 15.04 13.18 -14.86
C SER A 458 15.72 13.56 -13.53
N ALA A 459 15.79 12.64 -12.56
CA ALA A 459 16.50 12.85 -11.31
C ALA A 459 18.01 12.97 -11.54
N LYS A 460 18.68 13.62 -10.61
CA LYS A 460 20.13 13.69 -10.57
C LYS A 460 20.63 12.70 -9.51
N ILE A 461 21.67 11.95 -9.85
CA ILE A 461 22.28 11.01 -8.91
C ILE A 461 22.76 11.72 -7.63
N ASP A 462 23.25 12.96 -7.76
CA ASP A 462 23.74 13.77 -6.64
C ASP A 462 22.66 14.01 -5.57
N ASP A 463 21.37 14.04 -5.92
CA ASP A 463 20.30 14.23 -4.96
C ASP A 463 20.20 13.04 -3.99
N TYR A 464 20.47 11.83 -4.49
CA TYR A 464 20.52 10.60 -3.70
C TYR A 464 21.84 10.42 -2.96
N LEU A 465 22.96 10.74 -3.59
CA LEU A 465 24.29 10.68 -2.94
C LEU A 465 24.37 11.62 -1.73
N LYS A 466 23.75 12.81 -1.79
CA LYS A 466 23.61 13.73 -0.65
C LYS A 466 22.79 13.11 0.49
N ALA A 467 21.83 12.23 0.18
CA ALA A 467 21.07 11.46 1.17
C ALA A 467 21.80 10.18 1.64
N SER A 468 23.11 10.10 1.38
CA SER A 468 23.99 9.00 1.79
C SER A 468 23.71 7.64 1.12
N TRP A 469 23.02 7.61 -0.02
CA TRP A 469 22.89 6.39 -0.79
C TRP A 469 24.23 5.94 -1.38
N ASP A 470 24.44 4.61 -1.39
CA ASP A 470 25.43 4.00 -2.28
C ASP A 470 24.97 4.12 -3.73
N GLU A 471 25.87 4.48 -4.64
CA GLU A 471 25.51 4.75 -6.04
C GLU A 471 24.95 3.50 -6.75
N THR A 472 25.50 2.34 -6.49
CA THR A 472 25.06 1.10 -7.13
C THR A 472 23.70 0.66 -6.57
N ASP A 473 23.54 0.73 -5.23
CA ASP A 473 22.30 0.35 -4.57
C ASP A 473 21.13 1.22 -5.05
N VAL A 474 21.32 2.55 -5.15
CA VAL A 474 20.24 3.46 -5.57
C VAL A 474 19.88 3.31 -7.04
N ARG A 475 20.85 3.01 -7.92
CA ARG A 475 20.56 2.75 -9.34
C ARG A 475 19.66 1.53 -9.51
N ASP A 476 19.97 0.42 -8.84
CA ASP A 476 19.14 -0.78 -8.86
C ASP A 476 17.75 -0.51 -8.24
N TYR A 477 17.70 0.21 -7.12
CA TYR A 477 16.47 0.56 -6.42
C TYR A 477 15.50 1.37 -7.30
N LEU A 478 15.98 2.47 -7.87
CA LEU A 478 15.16 3.34 -8.70
C LEU A 478 14.71 2.64 -9.98
N HIS A 479 15.59 1.88 -10.63
CA HIS A 479 15.24 1.13 -11.82
C HIS A 479 14.18 0.05 -11.54
N ALA A 480 14.30 -0.69 -10.43
CA ALA A 480 13.32 -1.69 -10.03
C ALA A 480 11.93 -1.09 -9.76
N TYR A 481 11.89 0.08 -9.12
CA TYR A 481 10.64 0.82 -8.89
C TYR A 481 10.03 1.33 -10.19
N PHE A 482 10.86 1.89 -11.09
CA PHE A 482 10.41 2.36 -12.39
C PHE A 482 9.80 1.21 -13.22
N GLU A 483 10.50 0.08 -13.33
CA GLU A 483 9.99 -1.11 -14.03
C GLU A 483 8.68 -1.62 -13.39
N THR A 484 8.61 -1.65 -12.06
CA THR A 484 7.42 -2.12 -11.33
C THR A 484 6.22 -1.22 -11.62
N PHE A 485 6.37 0.11 -11.53
CA PHE A 485 5.27 1.05 -11.67
C PHE A 485 4.90 1.38 -13.13
N SER A 486 5.79 1.12 -14.07
CA SER A 486 5.55 1.24 -15.50
C SER A 486 5.02 -0.05 -16.15
N ASN A 487 5.07 -1.17 -15.44
CA ASN A 487 4.56 -2.45 -15.94
C ASN A 487 3.05 -2.34 -16.24
N PRO A 488 2.58 -2.71 -17.46
CA PRO A 488 1.16 -2.68 -17.79
C PRO A 488 0.34 -3.73 -17.03
N LEU A 489 0.97 -4.80 -16.53
CA LEU A 489 0.32 -5.79 -15.69
C LEU A 489 0.51 -5.39 -14.22
N GLN A 490 -0.59 -5.02 -13.59
CA GLN A 490 -0.63 -4.62 -12.19
C GLN A 490 -1.68 -5.44 -11.44
N LEU A 491 -1.38 -5.74 -10.18
CA LEU A 491 -2.39 -6.26 -9.27
C LEU A 491 -3.50 -5.20 -9.09
N PRO A 492 -4.77 -5.48 -9.47
CA PRO A 492 -5.86 -4.56 -9.22
C PRO A 492 -6.12 -4.47 -7.72
N TYR A 493 -5.90 -3.30 -7.14
CA TYR A 493 -6.04 -3.14 -5.70
C TYR A 493 -7.52 -3.14 -5.29
N LEU A 494 -7.85 -3.84 -4.20
CA LEU A 494 -9.22 -3.88 -3.69
C LEU A 494 -9.56 -2.55 -3.00
N ARG A 495 -10.49 -1.78 -3.58
CA ARG A 495 -10.90 -0.45 -3.09
C ARG A 495 -12.42 -0.34 -3.13
N ILE A 496 -13.09 -1.08 -2.23
CA ILE A 496 -14.55 -1.14 -2.13
C ILE A 496 -14.95 -1.04 -0.65
N PRO A 497 -16.22 -0.75 -0.33
CA PRO A 497 -16.69 -0.80 1.06
C PRO A 497 -16.37 -2.14 1.72
N GLY A 498 -15.86 -2.09 2.95
CA GLY A 498 -15.47 -3.28 3.69
C GLY A 498 -14.13 -3.90 3.28
N THR A 499 -13.29 -3.25 2.47
CA THR A 499 -11.97 -3.77 2.04
C THR A 499 -11.14 -4.29 3.21
N TYR A 500 -11.15 -3.58 4.34
CA TYR A 500 -10.45 -4.04 5.55
C TYR A 500 -10.91 -5.44 5.99
N SER A 501 -12.22 -5.68 6.04
CA SER A 501 -12.77 -6.99 6.42
C SER A 501 -12.37 -8.11 5.45
N TYR A 502 -12.36 -7.84 4.15
CA TYR A 502 -11.89 -8.81 3.14
C TYR A 502 -10.41 -9.15 3.33
N LEU A 503 -9.56 -8.14 3.52
CA LEU A 503 -8.13 -8.34 3.71
C LEU A 503 -7.81 -9.04 5.03
N GLN A 504 -8.55 -8.76 6.11
CA GLN A 504 -8.37 -9.46 7.39
C GLN A 504 -8.80 -10.93 7.30
N ALA A 505 -9.89 -11.24 6.60
CA ALA A 505 -10.30 -12.63 6.36
C ALA A 505 -9.22 -13.41 5.59
N LEU A 506 -8.66 -12.80 4.54
CA LEU A 506 -7.54 -13.39 3.81
C LEU A 506 -6.34 -13.62 4.75
N ASN A 507 -5.96 -12.60 5.52
CA ASN A 507 -4.77 -12.64 6.37
C ASN A 507 -4.87 -13.71 7.47
N LEU A 508 -6.07 -13.91 8.05
CA LEU A 508 -6.33 -14.97 9.01
C LEU A 508 -6.02 -16.35 8.42
N HIS A 509 -6.63 -16.68 7.29
CA HIS A 509 -6.47 -18.00 6.67
C HIS A 509 -5.10 -18.22 6.04
N LEU A 510 -4.41 -17.14 5.61
CA LEU A 510 -3.00 -17.23 5.23
C LEU A 510 -2.12 -17.62 6.43
N ALA A 511 -2.35 -17.02 7.60
CA ALA A 511 -1.59 -17.35 8.81
C ALA A 511 -1.81 -18.82 9.22
N GLU A 512 -3.03 -19.34 9.11
CA GLU A 512 -3.34 -20.76 9.36
C GLU A 512 -2.58 -21.69 8.39
N ALA A 513 -2.51 -21.34 7.10
CA ALA A 513 -1.82 -22.14 6.09
C ALA A 513 -0.31 -22.12 6.28
N VAL A 514 0.31 -20.92 6.46
CA VAL A 514 1.77 -20.82 6.65
C VAL A 514 2.21 -21.38 8.01
N GLY A 515 1.30 -21.39 8.99
CA GLY A 515 1.48 -22.07 10.29
C GLY A 515 1.31 -23.60 10.23
N GLY A 516 0.90 -24.16 9.08
CA GLY A 516 0.71 -25.60 8.89
C GLY A 516 -0.56 -26.15 9.55
N GLN A 517 -1.53 -25.31 9.92
CA GLN A 517 -2.78 -25.72 10.58
C GLN A 517 -3.80 -26.28 9.59
N VAL A 518 -3.83 -25.71 8.38
CA VAL A 518 -4.70 -26.15 7.28
C VAL A 518 -3.92 -26.18 5.97
N SER A 519 -4.44 -26.89 4.97
CA SER A 519 -3.84 -26.87 3.64
C SER A 519 -4.09 -25.53 2.92
N PRO A 520 -3.24 -25.12 1.97
CA PRO A 520 -3.44 -23.93 1.15
C PRO A 520 -4.82 -23.86 0.48
N ARG A 521 -5.33 -24.99 0.02
CA ARG A 521 -6.67 -25.09 -0.60
C ARG A 521 -7.78 -24.83 0.41
N GLU A 522 -7.71 -25.40 1.60
CA GLU A 522 -8.69 -25.19 2.67
C GLU A 522 -8.71 -23.74 3.14
N ALA A 523 -7.53 -23.14 3.33
CA ALA A 523 -7.38 -21.73 3.69
C ALA A 523 -8.05 -20.79 2.69
N LEU A 524 -7.79 -20.95 1.39
CA LEU A 524 -8.37 -20.07 0.38
C LEU A 524 -9.86 -20.36 0.14
N LYS A 525 -10.32 -21.59 0.35
CA LYS A 525 -11.75 -21.91 0.35
C LYS A 525 -12.47 -21.22 1.51
N ALA A 526 -11.91 -21.24 2.71
CA ALA A 526 -12.45 -20.52 3.87
C ALA A 526 -12.46 -19.00 3.63
N THR A 527 -11.37 -18.46 3.03
CA THR A 527 -11.32 -17.05 2.61
C THR A 527 -12.45 -16.72 1.64
N ALA A 528 -12.72 -17.55 0.63
CA ALA A 528 -13.81 -17.33 -0.34
C ALA A 528 -15.19 -17.33 0.34
N VAL A 529 -15.43 -18.19 1.32
CA VAL A 529 -16.67 -18.20 2.11
C VAL A 529 -16.83 -16.88 2.87
N ASN A 530 -15.80 -16.43 3.58
CA ASN A 530 -15.85 -15.14 4.29
C ASN A 530 -16.04 -13.95 3.33
N PHE A 531 -15.42 -13.98 2.16
CA PHE A 531 -15.62 -12.95 1.13
C PHE A 531 -17.09 -12.89 0.68
N GLU A 532 -17.71 -14.04 0.49
CA GLU A 532 -19.13 -14.13 0.13
C GLU A 532 -20.03 -13.56 1.25
N GLU A 533 -19.78 -13.92 2.51
CA GLU A 533 -20.52 -13.41 3.67
C GLU A 533 -20.41 -11.89 3.80
N ILE A 534 -19.21 -11.33 3.65
CA ILE A 534 -18.97 -9.88 3.68
C ILE A 534 -19.73 -9.21 2.53
N THR A 535 -19.66 -9.78 1.32
CA THR A 535 -20.38 -9.26 0.14
C THR A 535 -21.89 -9.22 0.35
N LEU A 536 -22.46 -10.28 0.91
CA LEU A 536 -23.90 -10.36 1.20
C LEU A 536 -24.31 -9.37 2.28
N ARG A 537 -23.54 -9.24 3.34
CA ARG A 537 -23.80 -8.32 4.45
C ARG A 537 -23.83 -6.85 4.02
N ILE A 538 -22.88 -6.44 3.15
CA ILE A 538 -22.81 -5.06 2.63
C ILE A 538 -23.85 -4.84 1.51
N GLY A 539 -24.20 -5.89 0.78
CA GLY A 539 -25.13 -5.85 -0.34
C GLY A 539 -24.41 -6.05 -1.68
N ARG A 540 -24.64 -7.21 -2.31
CA ARG A 540 -23.96 -7.66 -3.54
C ARG A 540 -23.99 -6.62 -4.67
N ASP A 541 -25.15 -6.02 -4.96
CA ASP A 541 -25.27 -5.04 -6.03
C ASP A 541 -24.50 -3.74 -5.76
N ALA A 542 -24.47 -3.29 -4.50
CA ALA A 542 -23.66 -2.14 -4.10
C ALA A 542 -22.17 -2.45 -4.26
N GLN A 543 -21.73 -3.62 -3.79
CA GLN A 543 -20.34 -4.08 -3.93
C GLN A 543 -19.94 -4.24 -5.40
N ARG A 544 -20.82 -4.81 -6.23
CA ARG A 544 -20.56 -4.95 -7.67
C ARG A 544 -20.34 -3.59 -8.35
N ARG A 545 -21.20 -2.60 -8.06
CA ARG A 545 -21.01 -1.24 -8.60
C ARG A 545 -19.70 -0.62 -8.12
N ALA A 546 -19.38 -0.73 -6.84
CA ALA A 546 -18.15 -0.19 -6.27
C ALA A 546 -16.92 -0.89 -6.86
N TYR A 547 -16.95 -2.22 -7.01
CA TYR A 547 -15.84 -2.99 -7.58
C TYR A 547 -15.60 -2.64 -9.05
N ARG A 548 -16.67 -2.54 -9.87
CA ARG A 548 -16.55 -2.10 -11.27
C ARG A 548 -15.96 -0.68 -11.35
N ALA A 549 -16.44 0.24 -10.52
CA ALA A 549 -15.91 1.61 -10.47
C ALA A 549 -14.42 1.63 -10.05
N SER A 550 -14.01 0.80 -9.09
CA SER A 550 -12.62 0.70 -8.66
C SER A 550 -11.68 0.17 -9.76
N LEU A 551 -12.21 -0.65 -10.68
CA LEU A 551 -11.50 -1.18 -11.85
C LEU A 551 -11.57 -0.25 -13.07
N GLY A 552 -12.29 0.88 -13.00
CA GLY A 552 -12.55 1.76 -14.14
C GLY A 552 -13.47 1.12 -15.20
N LEU A 553 -14.33 0.19 -14.79
CA LEU A 553 -15.37 -0.43 -15.63
C LEU A 553 -16.69 0.32 -15.47
N GLN A 554 -17.37 0.59 -16.57
CA GLN A 554 -18.72 1.19 -16.59
C GLN A 554 -19.81 0.18 -16.18
#